data_eeca7e7e5b8e953a0414a617c0e90867
#
_entry.id   eeca7e7e5b8e953a0414a617c0e90867
#
_cell.length_a   1.000
_cell.length_b   1.000
_cell.length_c   1.000
_cell.angle_alpha   90.00
_cell.angle_beta   90.00
_cell.angle_gamma   90.00
#
_symmetry.space_group_name_H-M   'P 1'
#
loop_
_entity.id
_entity.type
_entity.pdbx_description
1 polymer ?
#
loop_
_entity_poly.entity_id
_entity_poly.type
_entity_poly.pdbx_seq_one_letter_code
_entity_poly.pdbx_strand_id
1 'polypeptide(L)'
;MEISSRSGIMILFATIAVCTLVLFPLLQYVAERDPQLSAYDDDWNDISNFRKGLENSEDSNYNVSAVLSNPGVLDEISDPSSTLFVIVGTESPYSSLELEILARYMESGGSILVFGDYDYSNTIAELFAIEFVKHRLWDQNYRDNLSLIPTTAIVDGESYNILLNEPVAIRDLGSQYVNLWSQGFEWNKQIFISTSKNSWIDSDDDGLITPEDEVSGPQGFAVGMRCEMKSPEGNQLGTAVFVSDSSLPINMMWNEDRNSDFLLKLIESMIGTEGEVLFDESRHTQESFGASLFQSALGFYFLLAGDTLITQV
;
A
#
# COMPACT_ATOMS: atom_id res chain seq x y z
N MET A 1 20.93 56.58 13.81
CA MET A 1 19.44 56.47 13.75
C MET A 1 19.02 55.75 15.03
N GLU A 2 18.62 56.50 16.07
CA GLU A 2 18.17 55.89 17.31
C GLU A 2 16.72 55.36 17.11
N ILE A 3 16.62 54.05 17.09
CA ILE A 3 15.31 53.38 17.07
C ILE A 3 14.69 53.64 18.46
N SER A 4 13.56 54.34 18.52
CA SER A 4 12.87 54.56 19.80
C SER A 4 12.53 53.18 20.41
N SER A 5 12.58 53.04 21.72
CA SER A 5 12.32 51.78 22.41
C SER A 5 10.95 51.15 22.03
N ARG A 6 9.96 51.98 21.75
CA ARG A 6 8.64 51.53 21.25
C ARG A 6 8.72 50.88 19.84
N SER A 7 9.50 51.47 18.93
CA SER A 7 9.70 50.91 17.60
C SER A 7 10.44 49.57 17.63
N GLY A 8 11.45 49.46 18.54
CA GLY A 8 12.18 48.21 18.76
C GLY A 8 11.30 47.09 19.30
N ILE A 9 10.42 47.39 20.22
CA ILE A 9 9.46 46.44 20.78
C ILE A 9 8.44 45.98 19.69
N MET A 10 7.91 46.90 18.87
CA MET A 10 6.99 46.57 17.82
C MET A 10 7.66 45.69 16.74
N ILE A 11 8.90 45.96 16.36
CA ILE A 11 9.67 45.14 15.44
C ILE A 11 9.88 43.73 16.00
N LEU A 12 10.23 43.64 17.30
CA LEU A 12 10.41 42.34 17.97
C LEU A 12 9.12 41.51 17.94
N PHE A 13 7.97 42.14 18.32
CA PHE A 13 6.68 41.45 18.26
C PHE A 13 6.28 41.04 16.86
N ALA A 14 6.52 41.89 15.86
CA ALA A 14 6.25 41.55 14.46
C ALA A 14 7.11 40.38 13.99
N THR A 15 8.40 40.36 14.35
CA THR A 15 9.31 39.27 14.01
C THR A 15 8.87 37.96 14.68
N ILE A 16 8.53 37.99 15.97
CA ILE A 16 8.03 36.81 16.70
C ILE A 16 6.73 36.31 16.04
N ALA A 17 5.79 37.20 15.71
CA ALA A 17 4.54 36.81 15.06
C ALA A 17 4.77 36.18 13.69
N VAL A 18 5.66 36.74 12.86
CA VAL A 18 6.03 36.18 11.55
C VAL A 18 6.74 34.84 11.73
N CYS A 19 7.69 34.73 12.65
CA CYS A 19 8.36 33.47 12.96
C CYS A 19 7.37 32.40 13.43
N THR A 20 6.42 32.74 14.30
CA THR A 20 5.40 31.79 14.78
C THR A 20 4.47 31.36 13.65
N LEU A 21 4.01 32.31 12.82
CA LEU A 21 3.13 32.01 11.68
C LEU A 21 3.78 31.17 10.58
N VAL A 22 5.12 31.22 10.46
CA VAL A 22 5.84 30.46 9.43
C VAL A 22 6.46 29.19 9.99
N LEU A 23 7.14 29.28 11.16
CA LEU A 23 7.85 28.14 11.75
C LEU A 23 6.90 27.12 12.39
N PHE A 24 5.80 27.55 12.99
CA PHE A 24 4.88 26.61 13.63
C PHE A 24 4.17 25.68 12.62
N PRO A 25 3.59 26.18 11.51
CA PRO A 25 3.06 25.31 10.45
C PRO A 25 4.14 24.46 9.79
N LEU A 26 5.36 25.01 9.64
CA LEU A 26 6.48 24.24 9.08
C LEU A 26 6.92 23.10 10.01
N LEU A 27 6.99 23.35 11.31
CA LEU A 27 7.29 22.33 12.32
C LEU A 27 6.18 21.28 12.42
N GLN A 28 4.91 21.70 12.37
CA GLN A 28 3.79 20.77 12.28
C GLN A 28 3.85 19.94 10.99
N TYR A 29 4.10 20.55 9.86
CA TYR A 29 4.26 19.85 8.58
C TYR A 29 5.40 18.82 8.61
N VAL A 30 6.52 19.13 9.27
CA VAL A 30 7.64 18.17 9.42
C VAL A 30 7.30 17.09 10.46
N ALA A 31 6.63 17.44 11.56
CA ALA A 31 6.26 16.50 12.62
C ALA A 31 5.08 15.58 12.25
N GLU A 32 4.20 16.05 11.37
CA GLU A 32 3.04 15.27 10.88
C GLU A 32 3.35 14.46 9.60
N ARG A 33 4.55 14.57 9.06
CA ARG A 33 5.09 13.71 8.02
C ARG A 33 5.80 12.52 8.64
N ASP A 34 5.04 11.72 9.32
CA ASP A 34 5.41 10.36 9.68
C ASP A 34 4.52 9.43 8.85
N PRO A 35 4.90 9.13 7.59
CA PRO A 35 4.10 8.29 6.73
C PRO A 35 4.07 6.90 7.34
N GLN A 36 2.90 6.41 7.66
CA GLN A 36 2.73 5.02 8.07
C GLN A 36 3.03 4.08 6.90
N LEU A 37 3.48 2.87 7.19
CA LEU A 37 3.78 1.83 6.21
C LEU A 37 4.94 2.17 5.27
N SER A 38 5.83 3.10 5.65
CA SER A 38 7.02 3.44 4.87
C SER A 38 8.07 2.34 4.94
N ALA A 39 8.70 2.02 3.81
CA ALA A 39 9.83 1.10 3.75
C ALA A 39 11.12 1.71 4.32
N TYR A 40 11.16 3.00 4.61
CA TYR A 40 12.34 3.75 5.04
C TYR A 40 12.26 4.36 6.43
N ASP A 41 11.16 4.12 7.16
CA ASP A 41 11.01 4.49 8.55
C ASP A 41 11.08 3.26 9.46
N ASP A 42 11.55 3.44 10.70
CA ASP A 42 11.82 2.34 11.64
C ASP A 42 10.76 2.23 12.76
N ASP A 43 9.65 2.95 12.67
CA ASP A 43 8.59 2.87 13.65
C ASP A 43 7.87 1.51 13.59
N TRP A 44 7.09 1.21 14.62
CA TRP A 44 6.47 -0.10 14.78
C TRP A 44 5.44 -0.43 13.67
N ASN A 45 4.82 0.59 13.10
CA ASN A 45 3.81 0.53 12.04
C ASN A 45 4.37 0.73 10.62
N ASP A 46 5.71 0.81 10.48
CA ASP A 46 6.42 0.91 9.22
C ASP A 46 6.93 -0.46 8.74
N ILE A 47 7.44 -0.52 7.52
CA ILE A 47 7.82 -1.79 6.88
C ILE A 47 9.33 -1.90 6.60
N SER A 48 10.17 -1.16 7.34
CA SER A 48 11.63 -1.19 7.11
C SER A 48 12.26 -2.56 7.38
N ASN A 49 11.70 -3.38 8.28
CA ASN A 49 12.20 -4.74 8.50
C ASN A 49 11.97 -5.62 7.27
N PHE A 50 10.84 -5.45 6.57
CA PHE A 50 10.59 -6.15 5.32
C PHE A 50 11.62 -5.75 4.25
N ARG A 51 11.85 -4.45 4.04
CA ARG A 51 12.89 -3.95 3.12
C ARG A 51 14.27 -4.49 3.51
N LYS A 52 14.69 -4.34 4.79
CA LYS A 52 15.97 -4.83 5.28
C LYS A 52 16.12 -6.35 5.15
N GLY A 53 15.03 -7.10 5.32
CA GLY A 53 15.00 -8.55 5.09
C GLY A 53 15.35 -8.92 3.65
N LEU A 54 14.83 -8.17 2.67
CA LEU A 54 15.18 -8.36 1.25
C LEU A 54 16.63 -7.98 0.95
N GLU A 55 17.10 -6.83 1.46
CA GLU A 55 18.47 -6.35 1.24
C GLU A 55 19.56 -7.25 1.87
N ASN A 56 19.24 -7.91 2.98
CA ASN A 56 20.20 -8.73 3.73
C ASN A 56 19.96 -10.25 3.59
N SER A 57 19.11 -10.68 2.67
CA SER A 57 18.88 -12.09 2.42
C SER A 57 20.18 -12.76 1.92
N GLU A 58 20.57 -13.87 2.57
CA GLU A 58 21.76 -14.64 2.15
C GLU A 58 21.47 -15.49 0.91
N ASP A 59 20.22 -15.81 0.65
CA ASP A 59 19.77 -16.71 -0.41
C ASP A 59 19.35 -15.96 -1.69
N SER A 60 19.26 -14.63 -1.63
CA SER A 60 18.78 -13.79 -2.75
C SER A 60 19.58 -12.49 -2.89
N ASN A 61 19.56 -11.93 -4.09
CA ASN A 61 20.28 -10.70 -4.45
C ASN A 61 19.33 -9.71 -5.12
N TYR A 62 18.56 -9.00 -4.30
CA TYR A 62 17.64 -7.99 -4.77
C TYR A 62 18.23 -6.58 -4.74
N ASN A 63 17.98 -5.82 -5.80
CA ASN A 63 18.19 -4.38 -5.79
C ASN A 63 16.90 -3.71 -5.28
N VAL A 64 16.93 -3.17 -4.06
CA VAL A 64 15.75 -2.60 -3.41
C VAL A 64 15.77 -1.08 -3.50
N SER A 65 14.70 -0.48 -3.98
CA SER A 65 14.56 0.98 -4.11
C SER A 65 13.11 1.44 -3.90
N ALA A 66 12.84 2.74 -3.97
CA ALA A 66 11.52 3.31 -3.76
C ALA A 66 11.09 4.24 -4.89
N VAL A 67 9.79 4.26 -5.14
CA VAL A 67 9.11 5.20 -6.03
C VAL A 67 8.45 6.28 -5.18
N LEU A 68 8.99 7.51 -5.22
CA LEU A 68 8.58 8.60 -4.33
C LEU A 68 7.52 9.53 -4.92
N SER A 69 7.33 9.54 -6.24
CA SER A 69 6.49 10.55 -6.89
C SER A 69 5.25 9.96 -7.56
N ASN A 70 5.43 9.03 -8.46
CA ASN A 70 4.36 8.33 -9.17
C ASN A 70 4.91 7.08 -9.87
N PRO A 71 4.08 6.11 -10.24
CA PRO A 71 4.51 4.88 -10.89
C PRO A 71 4.98 5.05 -12.34
N GLY A 72 5.08 6.27 -12.87
CA GLY A 72 5.59 6.54 -14.24
C GLY A 72 6.97 5.97 -14.52
N VAL A 73 7.78 5.75 -13.49
CA VAL A 73 9.09 5.08 -13.59
C VAL A 73 8.97 3.65 -14.14
N LEU A 74 7.83 2.98 -13.97
CA LEU A 74 7.61 1.61 -14.46
C LEU A 74 7.64 1.52 -15.99
N ASP A 75 7.31 2.59 -16.70
CA ASP A 75 7.44 2.65 -18.17
C ASP A 75 8.92 2.68 -18.64
N GLU A 76 9.87 2.98 -17.74
CA GLU A 76 11.30 3.07 -18.03
C GLU A 76 12.07 1.81 -17.62
N ILE A 77 11.42 0.83 -16.97
CA ILE A 77 12.04 -0.41 -16.53
C ILE A 77 12.48 -1.24 -17.75
N SER A 78 13.76 -1.57 -17.78
CA SER A 78 14.34 -2.31 -18.91
C SER A 78 14.04 -3.81 -18.88
N ASP A 79 13.85 -4.39 -17.71
CA ASP A 79 13.48 -5.80 -17.49
C ASP A 79 12.32 -5.92 -16.51
N PRO A 80 11.08 -5.71 -16.98
CA PRO A 80 9.90 -5.86 -16.13
C PRO A 80 9.74 -7.26 -15.54
N SER A 81 10.18 -8.29 -16.23
CA SER A 81 9.98 -9.69 -15.80
C SER A 81 10.78 -10.09 -14.56
N SER A 82 11.85 -9.38 -14.25
CA SER A 82 12.62 -9.53 -13.01
C SER A 82 12.42 -8.38 -12.03
N THR A 83 11.36 -7.58 -12.21
CA THR A 83 11.04 -6.46 -11.34
C THR A 83 9.71 -6.67 -10.65
N LEU A 84 9.68 -6.36 -9.35
CA LEU A 84 8.48 -6.40 -8.51
C LEU A 84 8.16 -4.99 -8.00
N PHE A 85 6.94 -4.55 -8.23
CA PHE A 85 6.40 -3.32 -7.66
C PHE A 85 5.55 -3.66 -6.43
N VAL A 86 5.96 -3.19 -5.25
CA VAL A 86 5.31 -3.48 -3.96
C VAL A 86 4.53 -2.27 -3.49
N ILE A 87 3.25 -2.48 -3.23
CA ILE A 87 2.31 -1.46 -2.77
C ILE A 87 1.78 -1.92 -1.41
N VAL A 88 1.99 -1.12 -0.38
CA VAL A 88 1.53 -1.44 0.99
C VAL A 88 0.66 -0.30 1.50
N GLY A 89 -0.61 -0.54 1.75
CA GLY A 89 -1.58 0.43 2.24
C GLY A 89 -1.62 1.72 1.42
N THR A 90 -2.68 1.96 0.69
CA THR A 90 -2.81 3.15 -0.16
C THR A 90 -3.61 4.22 0.55
N GLU A 91 -3.02 5.38 0.83
CA GLU A 91 -3.69 6.54 1.45
C GLU A 91 -4.36 7.47 0.43
N SER A 92 -4.06 7.29 -0.86
CA SER A 92 -4.68 8.03 -1.95
C SER A 92 -4.91 7.17 -3.18
N PRO A 93 -5.97 7.43 -3.99
CA PRO A 93 -6.28 6.59 -5.14
C PRO A 93 -5.23 6.77 -6.25
N TYR A 94 -5.04 5.71 -7.04
CA TYR A 94 -4.34 5.82 -8.31
C TYR A 94 -5.23 6.50 -9.36
N SER A 95 -4.67 7.45 -10.09
CA SER A 95 -5.34 8.06 -11.24
C SER A 95 -5.49 7.06 -12.40
N SER A 96 -6.40 7.32 -13.32
CA SER A 96 -6.58 6.47 -14.50
C SER A 96 -5.30 6.31 -15.34
N LEU A 97 -4.45 7.35 -15.39
CA LEU A 97 -3.17 7.27 -16.10
C LEU A 97 -2.17 6.35 -15.39
N GLU A 98 -2.11 6.41 -14.07
CA GLU A 98 -1.24 5.54 -13.28
C GLU A 98 -1.69 4.08 -13.34
N LEU A 99 -3.00 3.83 -13.32
CA LEU A 99 -3.56 2.49 -13.54
C LEU A 99 -3.22 1.96 -14.94
N GLU A 100 -3.19 2.83 -15.96
CA GLU A 100 -2.75 2.47 -17.31
C GLU A 100 -1.26 2.08 -17.34
N ILE A 101 -0.42 2.79 -16.60
CA ILE A 101 1.00 2.46 -16.46
C ILE A 101 1.16 1.08 -15.80
N LEU A 102 0.46 0.83 -14.69
CA LEU A 102 0.48 -0.49 -14.03
C LEU A 102 0.04 -1.62 -14.97
N ALA A 103 -1.02 -1.39 -15.75
CA ALA A 103 -1.49 -2.37 -16.73
C ALA A 103 -0.41 -2.66 -17.81
N ARG A 104 0.20 -1.63 -18.41
CA ARG A 104 1.28 -1.82 -19.39
C ARG A 104 2.51 -2.51 -18.79
N TYR A 105 2.85 -2.18 -17.56
CA TYR A 105 3.94 -2.84 -16.84
C TYR A 105 3.68 -4.34 -16.71
N MET A 106 2.46 -4.73 -16.32
CA MET A 106 2.04 -6.13 -16.27
C MET A 106 2.03 -6.81 -17.64
N GLU A 107 1.56 -6.13 -18.67
CA GLU A 107 1.60 -6.62 -20.07
C GLU A 107 3.03 -6.90 -20.54
N SER A 108 3.98 -6.15 -20.02
CA SER A 108 5.42 -6.32 -20.31
C SER A 108 6.09 -7.40 -19.44
N GLY A 109 5.34 -8.12 -18.61
CA GLY A 109 5.83 -9.21 -17.76
C GLY A 109 6.12 -8.80 -16.32
N GLY A 110 5.90 -7.54 -15.92
CA GLY A 110 6.16 -7.04 -14.57
C GLY A 110 5.24 -7.66 -13.52
N SER A 111 5.71 -7.72 -12.29
CA SER A 111 4.97 -8.26 -11.14
C SER A 111 4.56 -7.18 -10.16
N ILE A 112 3.35 -7.30 -9.57
CA ILE A 112 2.81 -6.36 -8.58
C ILE A 112 2.40 -7.14 -7.33
N LEU A 113 2.84 -6.67 -6.15
CA LEU A 113 2.40 -7.18 -4.85
C LEU A 113 1.67 -6.07 -4.09
N VAL A 114 0.43 -6.33 -3.73
CA VAL A 114 -0.44 -5.39 -3.02
C VAL A 114 -0.78 -5.95 -1.65
N PHE A 115 -0.37 -5.25 -0.61
CA PHE A 115 -0.90 -5.41 0.74
C PHE A 115 -1.90 -4.28 0.97
N GLY A 116 -3.18 -4.62 1.06
CA GLY A 116 -4.21 -3.58 1.09
C GLY A 116 -5.46 -4.01 1.82
N ASP A 117 -6.27 -3.01 2.10
CA ASP A 117 -7.60 -3.15 2.66
C ASP A 117 -8.62 -2.66 1.62
N TYR A 118 -9.81 -2.31 2.08
CA TYR A 118 -10.80 -1.61 1.27
C TYR A 118 -10.34 -0.17 0.91
N ASP A 119 -11.22 0.67 0.40
CA ASP A 119 -11.01 2.04 -0.06
C ASP A 119 -10.07 2.12 -1.28
N TYR A 120 -8.95 2.82 -1.15
CA TYR A 120 -8.10 3.14 -2.31
C TYR A 120 -7.40 1.93 -2.91
N SER A 121 -7.16 0.86 -2.15
CA SER A 121 -6.61 -0.40 -2.67
C SER A 121 -7.52 -1.03 -3.72
N ASN A 122 -8.83 -0.79 -3.64
CA ASN A 122 -9.79 -1.26 -4.64
C ASN A 122 -9.58 -0.63 -6.02
N THR A 123 -8.97 0.55 -6.13
CA THR A 123 -8.66 1.13 -7.44
C THR A 123 -7.72 0.26 -8.26
N ILE A 124 -6.82 -0.47 -7.60
CA ILE A 124 -5.91 -1.43 -8.25
C ILE A 124 -6.60 -2.79 -8.39
N ALA A 125 -7.26 -3.28 -7.34
CA ALA A 125 -7.88 -4.59 -7.31
C ALA A 125 -8.94 -4.77 -8.42
N GLU A 126 -9.68 -3.71 -8.72
CA GLU A 126 -10.68 -3.71 -9.79
C GLU A 126 -10.10 -3.95 -11.18
N LEU A 127 -8.82 -3.61 -11.43
CA LEU A 127 -8.15 -3.98 -12.70
C LEU A 127 -8.16 -5.49 -12.93
N PHE A 128 -8.16 -6.27 -11.85
CA PHE A 128 -8.09 -7.73 -11.83
C PHE A 128 -9.46 -8.37 -11.58
N ALA A 129 -10.53 -7.59 -11.64
CA ALA A 129 -11.88 -8.04 -11.29
C ALA A 129 -11.94 -8.73 -9.91
N ILE A 130 -11.29 -8.13 -8.93
CA ILE A 130 -11.35 -8.49 -7.52
C ILE A 130 -11.70 -7.27 -6.67
N GLU A 131 -12.18 -7.50 -5.45
CA GLU A 131 -12.59 -6.48 -4.50
C GLU A 131 -12.09 -6.83 -3.11
N PHE A 132 -11.52 -5.87 -2.41
CA PHE A 132 -11.38 -5.90 -0.96
C PHE A 132 -12.70 -5.48 -0.33
N VAL A 133 -13.32 -6.38 0.44
CA VAL A 133 -14.63 -6.15 1.03
C VAL A 133 -14.51 -5.13 2.17
N LYS A 134 -15.39 -4.14 2.17
CA LYS A 134 -15.30 -2.97 3.08
C LYS A 134 -15.37 -3.30 4.57
N HIS A 135 -16.01 -4.41 4.96
CA HIS A 135 -16.27 -4.72 6.35
C HIS A 135 -15.15 -5.56 6.97
N ARG A 136 -15.00 -5.46 8.28
CA ARG A 136 -14.03 -6.24 9.04
C ARG A 136 -14.30 -7.73 8.91
N LEU A 137 -13.23 -8.48 8.86
CA LEU A 137 -13.27 -9.93 8.83
C LEU A 137 -12.81 -10.47 10.18
N TRP A 138 -13.66 -11.27 10.80
CA TRP A 138 -13.38 -11.93 12.06
C TRP A 138 -13.28 -13.43 11.88
N ASP A 139 -12.57 -14.10 12.82
CA ASP A 139 -12.45 -15.55 12.86
C ASP A 139 -12.57 -16.01 14.32
N GLN A 140 -13.30 -17.09 14.59
CA GLN A 140 -13.35 -17.69 15.92
C GLN A 140 -11.99 -18.23 16.37
N ASN A 141 -11.08 -18.52 15.44
CA ASN A 141 -9.70 -18.92 15.69
C ASN A 141 -8.78 -17.66 15.73
N TYR A 142 -9.05 -16.76 16.65
CA TYR A 142 -8.20 -15.58 16.84
C TYR A 142 -7.15 -15.81 17.94
N ARG A 143 -6.09 -14.99 17.93
CA ARG A 143 -5.07 -14.95 18.99
C ARG A 143 -5.21 -13.65 19.77
N ASP A 144 -5.28 -13.72 21.09
CA ASP A 144 -5.30 -12.61 22.03
C ASP A 144 -6.51 -11.66 21.88
N ASN A 145 -6.80 -11.19 20.67
CA ASN A 145 -7.96 -10.37 20.34
C ASN A 145 -8.52 -10.75 18.96
N LEU A 146 -9.74 -10.30 18.64
CA LEU A 146 -10.44 -10.65 17.40
C LEU A 146 -9.73 -10.20 16.12
N SER A 147 -8.85 -9.18 16.21
CA SER A 147 -8.13 -8.64 15.06
C SER A 147 -6.98 -9.53 14.58
N LEU A 148 -6.43 -10.38 15.47
CA LEU A 148 -5.28 -11.22 15.17
C LEU A 148 -5.74 -12.63 14.72
N ILE A 149 -5.67 -12.87 13.42
CA ILE A 149 -6.16 -14.11 12.81
C ILE A 149 -4.96 -14.98 12.36
N PRO A 150 -4.65 -16.07 13.10
CA PRO A 150 -3.67 -17.05 12.65
C PRO A 150 -4.22 -17.86 11.47
N THR A 151 -3.44 -17.97 10.41
CA THR A 151 -3.82 -18.73 9.22
C THR A 151 -2.62 -19.40 8.56
N THR A 152 -2.84 -20.09 7.46
CA THR A 152 -1.80 -20.76 6.69
C THR A 152 -1.78 -20.22 5.26
N ALA A 153 -0.63 -19.72 4.84
CA ALA A 153 -0.35 -19.39 3.46
C ALA A 153 0.35 -20.57 2.76
N ILE A 154 0.05 -20.78 1.48
CA ILE A 154 0.71 -21.81 0.66
C ILE A 154 1.43 -21.12 -0.50
N VAL A 155 2.77 -21.21 -0.51
CA VAL A 155 3.61 -20.64 -1.57
C VAL A 155 4.50 -21.74 -2.12
N ASP A 156 4.47 -21.99 -3.41
CA ASP A 156 5.23 -23.04 -4.12
C ASP A 156 5.08 -24.44 -3.50
N GLY A 157 3.93 -24.73 -2.90
CA GLY A 157 3.63 -26.00 -2.23
C GLY A 157 4.14 -26.09 -0.80
N GLU A 158 4.80 -25.09 -0.28
CA GLU A 158 5.20 -24.97 1.12
C GLU A 158 4.15 -24.22 1.94
N SER A 159 3.98 -24.64 3.21
CA SER A 159 3.00 -24.04 4.13
C SER A 159 3.68 -23.15 5.16
N TYR A 160 3.18 -21.95 5.31
CA TYR A 160 3.64 -20.95 6.27
C TYR A 160 2.51 -20.60 7.22
N ASN A 161 2.70 -20.83 8.51
CA ASN A 161 1.77 -20.30 9.51
C ASN A 161 2.08 -18.83 9.68
N ILE A 162 1.08 -18.00 9.42
CA ILE A 162 1.17 -16.54 9.48
C ILE A 162 0.13 -15.97 10.41
N LEU A 163 0.37 -14.79 10.92
CA LEU A 163 -0.56 -14.03 11.73
C LEU A 163 -0.98 -12.77 10.97
N LEU A 164 -2.26 -12.62 10.70
CA LEU A 164 -2.85 -11.43 10.09
C LEU A 164 -3.37 -10.49 11.18
N ASN A 165 -3.41 -9.19 10.88
CA ASN A 165 -3.95 -8.17 11.78
C ASN A 165 -5.01 -7.33 11.07
N GLU A 166 -6.27 -7.52 11.42
CA GLU A 166 -7.44 -6.85 10.83
C GLU A 166 -7.59 -7.06 9.30
N PRO A 167 -7.43 -8.28 8.79
CA PRO A 167 -7.61 -8.51 7.36
C PRO A 167 -9.07 -8.25 6.95
N VAL A 168 -9.27 -8.01 5.65
CA VAL A 168 -10.60 -7.99 5.03
C VAL A 168 -10.74 -9.17 4.06
N ALA A 169 -11.95 -9.50 3.64
CA ALA A 169 -12.15 -10.56 2.64
C ALA A 169 -11.79 -10.04 1.23
N ILE A 170 -11.19 -10.90 0.41
CA ILE A 170 -11.02 -10.68 -1.03
C ILE A 170 -12.14 -11.43 -1.77
N ARG A 171 -12.86 -10.73 -2.64
CA ARG A 171 -13.92 -11.28 -3.46
C ARG A 171 -13.53 -11.27 -4.93
N ASP A 172 -13.65 -12.41 -5.60
CA ASP A 172 -13.57 -12.48 -7.06
C ASP A 172 -14.89 -12.01 -7.68
N LEU A 173 -14.86 -10.93 -8.46
CA LEU A 173 -16.02 -10.36 -9.15
C LEU A 173 -16.41 -11.18 -10.40
N GLY A 174 -15.57 -12.14 -10.77
CA GLY A 174 -15.81 -13.06 -11.88
C GLY A 174 -15.62 -12.43 -13.26
N SER A 175 -15.73 -13.27 -14.28
CA SER A 175 -15.51 -12.89 -15.69
C SER A 175 -16.56 -11.92 -16.26
N GLN A 176 -17.65 -11.66 -15.52
CA GLN A 176 -18.68 -10.69 -15.93
C GLN A 176 -18.23 -9.24 -15.66
N TYR A 177 -17.24 -9.05 -14.77
CA TYR A 177 -16.68 -7.74 -14.49
C TYR A 177 -15.67 -7.41 -15.60
N VAL A 178 -16.15 -6.69 -16.60
CA VAL A 178 -15.32 -6.25 -17.73
C VAL A 178 -14.90 -4.81 -17.47
N ASN A 179 -13.64 -4.60 -17.18
CA ASN A 179 -13.04 -3.26 -17.24
C ASN A 179 -12.33 -3.05 -18.59
N LEU A 180 -11.98 -1.81 -18.90
CA LEU A 180 -11.33 -1.45 -20.17
C LEU A 180 -9.96 -2.14 -20.36
N TRP A 181 -9.31 -2.54 -19.26
CA TRP A 181 -7.96 -3.11 -19.23
C TRP A 181 -7.96 -4.63 -19.37
N SER A 182 -9.03 -5.31 -18.96
CA SER A 182 -9.14 -6.78 -19.03
C SER A 182 -9.58 -7.29 -20.39
N GLN A 183 -9.86 -6.42 -21.36
CA GLN A 183 -10.30 -6.83 -22.69
C GLN A 183 -9.16 -7.49 -23.47
N GLY A 184 -9.29 -8.80 -23.70
CA GLY A 184 -8.33 -9.56 -24.49
C GLY A 184 -7.29 -10.34 -23.68
N PHE A 185 -7.30 -10.24 -22.34
CA PHE A 185 -6.43 -11.02 -21.47
C PHE A 185 -7.24 -12.07 -20.70
N GLU A 186 -6.60 -13.21 -20.43
CA GLU A 186 -7.14 -14.24 -19.54
C GLU A 186 -6.45 -14.10 -18.17
N TRP A 187 -7.25 -14.23 -17.11
CA TRP A 187 -6.78 -14.20 -15.73
C TRP A 187 -6.94 -15.57 -15.11
N ASN A 188 -5.82 -16.13 -14.64
CA ASN A 188 -5.83 -17.30 -13.78
C ASN A 188 -5.72 -16.82 -12.32
N LYS A 189 -6.78 -17.03 -11.54
CA LYS A 189 -6.86 -16.59 -10.15
C LYS A 189 -6.75 -17.79 -9.22
N GLN A 190 -5.86 -17.70 -8.24
CA GLN A 190 -5.64 -18.73 -7.25
C GLN A 190 -5.64 -18.13 -5.84
N ILE A 191 -6.50 -18.67 -4.98
CA ILE A 191 -6.49 -18.35 -3.54
C ILE A 191 -5.36 -19.15 -2.91
N PHE A 192 -4.45 -18.48 -2.18
CA PHE A 192 -3.33 -19.10 -1.50
C PHE A 192 -3.30 -18.83 0.01
N ILE A 193 -4.16 -17.91 0.51
CA ILE A 193 -4.43 -17.69 1.92
C ILE A 193 -5.94 -17.61 2.11
N SER A 194 -6.45 -18.35 3.10
CA SER A 194 -7.87 -18.30 3.50
C SER A 194 -8.01 -18.29 5.01
N THR A 195 -9.07 -17.66 5.52
CA THR A 195 -9.49 -17.78 6.91
C THR A 195 -10.00 -19.18 7.23
N SER A 196 -10.37 -19.44 8.47
CA SER A 196 -11.05 -20.66 8.83
C SER A 196 -12.51 -20.66 8.36
N LYS A 197 -13.14 -21.84 8.41
CA LYS A 197 -14.58 -22.01 8.14
C LYS A 197 -15.48 -21.35 9.20
N ASN A 198 -14.91 -20.81 10.27
CA ASN A 198 -15.62 -20.17 11.36
C ASN A 198 -15.44 -18.64 11.35
N SER A 199 -15.11 -18.08 10.20
CA SER A 199 -14.96 -16.64 10.00
C SER A 199 -16.26 -15.99 9.50
N TRP A 200 -16.38 -14.70 9.72
CA TRP A 200 -17.53 -13.92 9.24
C TRP A 200 -17.10 -12.49 8.88
N ILE A 201 -17.80 -11.90 7.94
CA ILE A 201 -17.69 -10.49 7.59
C ILE A 201 -18.71 -9.75 8.46
N ASP A 202 -18.23 -8.87 9.33
CA ASP A 202 -19.00 -8.12 10.30
C ASP A 202 -19.61 -6.88 9.62
N SER A 203 -20.88 -6.99 9.22
CA SER A 203 -21.56 -5.97 8.43
C SER A 203 -22.04 -4.78 9.24
N ASP A 204 -22.19 -4.93 10.57
CA ASP A 204 -22.69 -3.90 11.49
C ASP A 204 -21.65 -3.43 12.53
N ASP A 205 -20.41 -3.94 12.42
CA ASP A 205 -19.25 -3.58 13.25
C ASP A 205 -19.46 -3.83 14.77
N ASP A 206 -20.27 -4.85 15.13
CA ASP A 206 -20.56 -5.18 16.53
C ASP A 206 -19.66 -6.29 17.12
N GLY A 207 -18.86 -6.94 16.28
CA GLY A 207 -17.93 -8.02 16.65
C GLY A 207 -18.62 -9.36 16.96
N LEU A 208 -19.92 -9.47 16.75
CA LEU A 208 -20.72 -10.68 17.01
C LEU A 208 -21.25 -11.21 15.67
N ILE A 209 -21.60 -12.50 15.66
CA ILE A 209 -22.26 -13.09 14.49
C ILE A 209 -23.75 -12.78 14.55
N THR A 210 -24.24 -11.97 13.63
CA THR A 210 -25.64 -11.60 13.48
C THR A 210 -26.25 -12.19 12.19
N PRO A 211 -27.58 -12.15 11.99
CA PRO A 211 -28.20 -12.59 10.73
C PRO A 211 -27.85 -11.69 9.51
N GLU A 212 -27.28 -10.51 9.75
CA GLU A 212 -26.90 -9.54 8.72
C GLU A 212 -25.49 -9.80 8.19
N ASP A 213 -24.70 -10.61 8.91
CA ASP A 213 -23.33 -10.94 8.56
C ASP A 213 -23.22 -12.04 7.52
N GLU A 214 -22.17 -11.96 6.72
CA GLU A 214 -21.80 -13.02 5.80
C GLU A 214 -20.89 -14.01 6.52
N VAL A 215 -21.38 -15.22 6.75
CA VAL A 215 -20.61 -16.31 7.39
C VAL A 215 -19.89 -17.11 6.31
N SER A 216 -18.63 -17.47 6.57
CA SER A 216 -17.81 -18.22 5.62
C SER A 216 -18.37 -19.62 5.32
N GLY A 217 -18.09 -20.08 4.11
CA GLY A 217 -18.27 -21.49 3.74
C GLY A 217 -17.15 -22.40 4.29
N PRO A 218 -17.14 -23.67 3.89
CA PRO A 218 -16.15 -24.65 4.37
C PRO A 218 -14.68 -24.30 4.09
N GLN A 219 -14.43 -23.40 3.14
CA GLN A 219 -13.08 -23.00 2.72
C GLN A 219 -12.60 -21.68 3.36
N GLY A 220 -13.45 -21.05 4.20
CA GLY A 220 -13.16 -19.70 4.71
C GLY A 220 -13.37 -18.61 3.65
N PHE A 221 -12.97 -17.39 3.98
CA PHE A 221 -12.86 -16.29 3.03
C PHE A 221 -11.43 -16.20 2.49
N ALA A 222 -11.29 -15.84 1.22
CA ALA A 222 -9.99 -15.52 0.66
C ALA A 222 -9.46 -14.24 1.30
N VAL A 223 -8.19 -14.28 1.72
CA VAL A 223 -7.42 -13.13 2.23
C VAL A 223 -6.07 -12.99 1.54
N GLY A 224 -5.74 -13.93 0.65
CA GLY A 224 -4.61 -13.84 -0.27
C GLY A 224 -4.98 -14.47 -1.62
N MET A 225 -4.76 -13.72 -2.71
CA MET A 225 -5.08 -14.14 -4.07
C MET A 225 -3.95 -13.79 -5.04
N ARG A 226 -3.55 -14.76 -5.85
CA ARG A 226 -2.60 -14.59 -6.97
C ARG A 226 -3.40 -14.51 -8.27
N CYS A 227 -3.10 -13.52 -9.09
CA CYS A 227 -3.69 -13.30 -10.41
C CYS A 227 -2.59 -13.34 -11.46
N GLU A 228 -2.57 -14.36 -12.30
CA GLU A 228 -1.63 -14.49 -13.42
C GLU A 228 -2.29 -14.01 -14.70
N MET A 229 -1.64 -13.08 -15.38
CA MET A 229 -2.09 -12.53 -16.66
C MET A 229 -1.58 -13.39 -17.81
N LYS A 230 -2.44 -13.71 -18.76
CA LYS A 230 -2.08 -14.43 -19.98
C LYS A 230 -2.51 -13.66 -21.22
N SER A 231 -1.65 -13.66 -22.24
CA SER A 231 -2.00 -13.12 -23.53
C SER A 231 -3.06 -13.99 -24.24
N PRO A 232 -3.74 -13.49 -25.27
CA PRO A 232 -4.67 -14.28 -26.08
C PRO A 232 -4.04 -15.55 -26.72
N GLU A 233 -2.72 -15.53 -26.90
CA GLU A 233 -1.94 -16.67 -27.41
C GLU A 233 -1.57 -17.67 -26.29
N GLY A 234 -1.94 -17.38 -25.04
CA GLY A 234 -1.69 -18.23 -23.86
C GLY A 234 -0.31 -18.05 -23.23
N ASN A 235 0.49 -17.05 -23.65
CA ASN A 235 1.76 -16.74 -23.01
C ASN A 235 1.52 -16.09 -21.64
N GLN A 236 2.27 -16.50 -20.62
CA GLN A 236 2.28 -15.81 -19.33
C GLN A 236 2.90 -14.43 -19.49
N LEU A 237 2.23 -13.44 -18.96
CA LEU A 237 2.68 -12.06 -18.81
C LEU A 237 2.99 -11.77 -17.33
N GLY A 238 2.56 -10.64 -16.79
CA GLY A 238 2.78 -10.29 -15.41
C GLY A 238 1.95 -11.09 -14.41
N THR A 239 2.34 -10.99 -13.14
CA THR A 239 1.65 -11.57 -11.99
C THR A 239 1.30 -10.50 -10.98
N ALA A 240 0.04 -10.45 -10.53
CA ALA A 240 -0.35 -9.64 -9.39
C ALA A 240 -0.72 -10.53 -8.21
N VAL A 241 -0.23 -10.17 -7.03
CA VAL A 241 -0.58 -10.82 -5.76
C VAL A 241 -1.22 -9.81 -4.84
N PHE A 242 -2.34 -10.19 -4.25
CA PHE A 242 -3.12 -9.40 -3.32
C PHE A 242 -3.18 -10.10 -1.98
N VAL A 243 -2.82 -9.40 -0.92
CA VAL A 243 -2.96 -9.83 0.47
C VAL A 243 -3.78 -8.76 1.19
N SER A 244 -4.89 -9.17 1.79
CA SER A 244 -5.86 -8.25 2.39
C SER A 244 -5.53 -7.85 3.82
N ASP A 245 -4.28 -7.54 4.07
CA ASP A 245 -3.77 -7.07 5.36
C ASP A 245 -2.56 -6.15 5.10
N SER A 246 -2.78 -4.85 5.15
CA SER A 246 -1.72 -3.85 5.00
C SER A 246 -0.75 -3.86 6.19
N SER A 247 -1.20 -4.40 7.33
CA SER A 247 -0.38 -4.52 8.54
C SER A 247 0.54 -5.75 8.56
N LEU A 248 0.34 -6.73 7.67
CA LEU A 248 1.16 -7.96 7.68
C LEU A 248 2.67 -7.68 7.55
N PRO A 249 3.15 -6.76 6.68
CA PRO A 249 4.58 -6.49 6.52
C PRO A 249 5.16 -5.51 7.54
N ILE A 250 4.37 -4.95 8.50
CA ILE A 250 4.89 -3.94 9.43
C ILE A 250 5.93 -4.50 10.40
N ASN A 251 6.77 -3.60 10.91
CA ASN A 251 7.87 -3.94 11.80
C ASN A 251 7.42 -4.72 13.04
N MET A 252 6.24 -4.38 13.60
CA MET A 252 5.67 -5.07 14.74
C MET A 252 5.23 -6.51 14.41
N MET A 253 4.74 -6.76 13.19
CA MET A 253 4.26 -8.07 12.73
C MET A 253 5.36 -8.95 12.10
N TRP A 254 6.52 -8.37 11.82
CA TRP A 254 7.62 -9.03 11.10
C TRP A 254 8.08 -10.36 11.72
N ASN A 255 8.15 -10.40 13.06
CA ASN A 255 8.62 -11.59 13.78
C ASN A 255 7.47 -12.46 14.34
N GLU A 256 6.22 -12.13 14.03
CA GLU A 256 5.09 -12.93 14.47
C GLU A 256 4.97 -14.19 13.60
N ASP A 257 4.74 -15.33 14.25
CA ASP A 257 4.69 -16.65 13.61
C ASP A 257 5.82 -16.84 12.56
N ARG A 258 5.47 -17.02 11.28
CA ARG A 258 6.42 -17.10 10.17
C ARG A 258 6.15 -16.01 9.12
N ASN A 259 5.72 -14.82 9.56
CA ASN A 259 5.40 -13.71 8.65
C ASN A 259 6.63 -13.32 7.81
N SER A 260 7.80 -13.16 8.41
CA SER A 260 9.03 -12.81 7.68
C SER A 260 9.42 -13.88 6.66
N ASP A 261 9.41 -15.16 7.05
CA ASP A 261 9.73 -16.27 6.12
C ASP A 261 8.76 -16.29 4.93
N PHE A 262 7.47 -16.12 5.22
CA PHE A 262 6.41 -16.06 4.21
C PHE A 262 6.62 -14.91 3.24
N LEU A 263 6.88 -13.70 3.76
CA LEU A 263 7.05 -12.50 2.93
C LEU A 263 8.26 -12.64 1.99
N LEU A 264 9.40 -13.11 2.50
CA LEU A 264 10.58 -13.33 1.68
C LEU A 264 10.34 -14.42 0.61
N LYS A 265 9.69 -15.53 1.00
CA LYS A 265 9.36 -16.61 0.05
C LYS A 265 8.34 -16.17 -0.99
N LEU A 266 7.40 -15.30 -0.63
CA LEU A 266 6.43 -14.74 -1.57
C LEU A 266 7.12 -13.93 -2.66
N ILE A 267 8.08 -13.06 -2.30
CA ILE A 267 8.88 -12.30 -3.27
C ILE A 267 9.66 -13.26 -4.19
N GLU A 268 10.37 -14.23 -3.61
CA GLU A 268 11.11 -15.24 -4.37
C GLU A 268 10.20 -15.97 -5.38
N SER A 269 8.98 -16.32 -4.98
CA SER A 269 8.01 -17.00 -5.84
C SER A 269 7.51 -16.15 -7.01
N MET A 270 7.67 -14.82 -6.94
CA MET A 270 7.20 -13.87 -7.95
C MET A 270 8.29 -13.50 -8.97
N ILE A 271 9.52 -13.26 -8.51
CA ILE A 271 10.62 -12.77 -9.37
C ILE A 271 11.91 -13.62 -9.27
N GLY A 272 11.88 -14.76 -8.55
CA GLY A 272 13.09 -15.58 -8.33
C GLY A 272 13.97 -15.03 -7.21
N THR A 273 15.24 -15.44 -7.20
CA THR A 273 16.21 -15.08 -6.15
C THR A 273 17.03 -13.81 -6.47
N GLU A 274 16.83 -13.21 -7.61
CA GLU A 274 17.50 -11.96 -8.04
C GLU A 274 16.54 -11.07 -8.82
N GLY A 275 16.72 -9.77 -8.76
CA GLY A 275 15.88 -8.81 -9.46
C GLY A 275 15.78 -7.47 -8.74
N GLU A 276 14.83 -6.67 -9.18
CA GLU A 276 14.56 -5.35 -8.62
C GLU A 276 13.24 -5.36 -7.82
N VAL A 277 13.28 -4.80 -6.61
CA VAL A 277 12.08 -4.60 -5.77
C VAL A 277 11.88 -3.12 -5.54
N LEU A 278 10.77 -2.59 -6.04
CA LEU A 278 10.39 -1.18 -5.96
C LEU A 278 9.25 -1.00 -4.97
N PHE A 279 9.48 -0.32 -3.86
CA PHE A 279 8.42 0.05 -2.92
C PHE A 279 7.72 1.33 -3.37
N ASP A 280 6.40 1.34 -3.42
CA ASP A 280 5.63 2.55 -3.70
C ASP A 280 5.46 3.41 -2.45
N GLU A 281 6.30 4.44 -2.33
CA GLU A 281 6.20 5.46 -1.30
C GLU A 281 5.35 6.67 -1.75
N SER A 282 4.86 6.67 -3.00
CA SER A 282 4.14 7.81 -3.56
C SER A 282 2.73 7.98 -2.99
N ARG A 283 2.21 6.97 -2.26
CA ARG A 283 0.86 6.93 -1.70
C ARG A 283 0.80 7.13 -0.19
N HIS A 284 1.96 7.28 0.47
CA HIS A 284 2.06 7.48 1.92
C HIS A 284 2.11 8.97 2.29
N THR A 285 1.27 9.80 1.68
CA THR A 285 1.18 11.23 1.97
C THR A 285 -0.13 11.53 2.69
N GLN A 286 -0.06 11.67 4.01
CA GLN A 286 -1.16 12.32 4.72
C GLN A 286 -1.20 13.79 4.33
N GLU A 287 -2.32 14.25 3.74
CA GLU A 287 -2.64 15.69 3.68
C GLU A 287 -2.94 16.17 5.11
N SER A 288 -1.92 16.55 5.86
CA SER A 288 -2.14 17.18 7.16
C SER A 288 -2.79 18.55 6.96
N PHE A 289 -3.62 18.95 7.92
CA PHE A 289 -4.22 20.29 7.96
C PHE A 289 -3.13 21.39 7.88
N GLY A 290 -1.93 21.12 8.45
CA GLY A 290 -0.77 22.00 8.37
C GLY A 290 -0.21 22.14 6.96
N ALA A 291 -0.14 21.06 6.18
CA ALA A 291 0.30 21.07 4.79
C ALA A 291 -0.67 21.86 3.90
N SER A 292 -1.98 21.67 4.08
CA SER A 292 -3.02 22.42 3.38
C SER A 292 -2.97 23.93 3.68
N LEU A 293 -2.77 24.31 4.94
CA LEU A 293 -2.56 25.71 5.34
C LEU A 293 -1.29 26.31 4.74
N PHE A 294 -0.19 25.55 4.73
CA PHE A 294 1.08 26.01 4.15
C PHE A 294 0.97 26.19 2.63
N GLN A 295 0.36 25.27 1.93
CA GLN A 295 0.09 25.38 0.49
C GLN A 295 -0.82 26.58 0.17
N SER A 296 -1.86 26.80 1.00
CA SER A 296 -2.75 27.95 0.88
C SER A 296 -2.02 29.27 1.14
N ALA A 297 -1.15 29.31 2.15
CA ALA A 297 -0.33 30.48 2.48
C ALA A 297 0.71 30.78 1.39
N LEU A 298 1.34 29.76 0.82
CA LEU A 298 2.26 29.87 -0.32
C LEU A 298 1.51 30.38 -1.58
N GLY A 299 0.34 29.79 -1.88
CA GLY A 299 -0.51 30.24 -2.98
C GLY A 299 -0.91 31.70 -2.83
N PHE A 300 -1.29 32.12 -1.61
CA PHE A 300 -1.62 33.51 -1.31
C PHE A 300 -0.40 34.45 -1.41
N TYR A 301 0.78 33.99 -0.95
CA TYR A 301 2.04 34.72 -1.09
C TYR A 301 2.40 34.96 -2.56
N PHE A 302 2.33 33.93 -3.41
CA PHE A 302 2.61 34.05 -4.83
C PHE A 302 1.59 34.94 -5.56
N LEU A 303 0.33 34.91 -5.13
CA LEU A 303 -0.72 35.77 -5.65
C LEU A 303 -0.49 37.24 -5.31
N LEU A 304 0.01 37.52 -4.09
CA LEU A 304 0.36 38.89 -3.64
C LEU A 304 1.69 39.38 -4.23
N ALA A 305 2.65 38.48 -4.44
CA ALA A 305 3.95 38.83 -5.00
C ALA A 305 3.90 39.12 -6.52
N GLY A 306 2.75 38.83 -7.17
CA GLY A 306 2.56 39.13 -8.59
C GLY A 306 3.50 38.38 -9.51
N ASP A 307 4.08 37.28 -9.04
CA ASP A 307 5.09 36.55 -9.79
C ASP A 307 4.43 35.48 -10.69
N THR A 308 4.60 35.68 -11.98
CA THR A 308 4.13 34.82 -13.06
C THR A 308 4.97 33.54 -13.21
N LEU A 309 5.57 33.03 -12.15
CA LEU A 309 6.41 31.83 -12.16
C LEU A 309 5.64 30.48 -12.10
N ILE A 310 4.30 30.49 -12.26
CA ILE A 310 3.48 29.28 -12.31
C ILE A 310 3.32 28.70 -13.74
N THR A 311 4.20 28.99 -14.66
CA THR A 311 4.09 28.45 -16.02
C THR A 311 5.25 27.55 -16.44
N GLN A 312 5.97 26.95 -15.51
CA GLN A 312 6.94 25.89 -15.85
C GLN A 312 7.14 24.92 -14.67
N VAL A 313 6.19 24.01 -14.47
CA VAL A 313 6.48 22.61 -14.04
C VAL A 313 5.41 21.73 -14.65
#